data_adadef1dd62720e2c043c1d16287f01e
#
_entry.id   adadef1dd62720e2c043c1d16287f01e
#
_cell.length_a   1.000
_cell.length_b   1.000
_cell.length_c   1.000
_cell.angle_alpha   90.00
_cell.angle_beta   90.00
_cell.angle_gamma   90.00
#
_symmetry.space_group_name_H-M   'P 1'
#
loop_
_entity.id
_entity.type
_entity.pdbx_description
1 polymer ?
#
loop_
_entity_poly.entity_id
_entity_poly.type
_entity_poly.pdbx_seq_one_letter_code
_entity_poly.pdbx_strand_id
1 'polypeptide(L)'
;MKFDFLSESDQAYHIHKASTLVEALPYIRKHSGKNIVIKYGGHAMGDAKLAKSFSKDIGLLKEVGINPIVVHGGGPQIGKMLKKKNIKSNFIEGLRVTDSETVKIVEEVLAKEINTKIVSDINATGGKAKGLPGHQQGLISAEKLEIMSDESDSNIEKLLDLGFVGKPTDIDSIIIEKTISDG
;
A
#
# COMPACT_ATOMS: atom_id res chain seq x y z
N MET A 1 -26.22 -15.27 35.69
CA MET A 1 -26.70 -16.10 34.58
C MET A 1 -25.71 -17.25 34.45
N LYS A 2 -26.11 -18.47 34.84
CA LYS A 2 -25.25 -19.65 34.71
C LYS A 2 -25.37 -20.18 33.29
N PHE A 3 -24.24 -20.35 32.60
CA PHE A 3 -24.17 -20.97 31.26
C PHE A 3 -24.02 -22.50 31.40
N ASP A 4 -24.96 -23.14 32.15
CA ASP A 4 -24.90 -24.57 32.48
C ASP A 4 -25.04 -25.52 31.28
N PHE A 5 -25.15 -24.97 30.05
CA PHE A 5 -25.26 -25.72 28.80
C PHE A 5 -23.94 -25.84 28.00
N LEU A 6 -22.86 -25.20 28.50
CA LEU A 6 -21.54 -25.29 27.85
C LEU A 6 -20.62 -26.21 28.68
N SER A 7 -19.79 -26.98 27.99
CA SER A 7 -18.72 -27.72 28.64
C SER A 7 -17.70 -26.78 29.32
N GLU A 8 -16.96 -27.27 30.31
CA GLU A 8 -15.88 -26.46 30.94
C GLU A 8 -14.85 -25.98 29.91
N SER A 9 -14.52 -26.78 28.88
CA SER A 9 -13.64 -26.41 27.81
C SER A 9 -14.22 -25.26 26.93
N ASP A 10 -15.53 -25.28 26.66
CA ASP A 10 -16.19 -24.22 25.90
C ASP A 10 -16.25 -22.92 26.73
N GLN A 11 -16.51 -23.02 28.00
CA GLN A 11 -16.51 -21.87 28.91
C GLN A 11 -15.12 -21.22 28.97
N ALA A 12 -14.05 -22.00 29.14
CA ALA A 12 -12.67 -21.53 29.14
C ALA A 12 -12.31 -20.84 27.84
N TYR A 13 -12.71 -21.42 26.69
CA TYR A 13 -12.51 -20.84 25.39
C TYR A 13 -13.20 -19.47 25.21
N HIS A 14 -14.45 -19.35 25.65
CA HIS A 14 -15.19 -18.08 25.58
C HIS A 14 -14.65 -17.02 26.52
N ILE A 15 -14.22 -17.41 27.72
CA ILE A 15 -13.56 -16.51 28.69
C ILE A 15 -12.25 -16.00 28.11
N HIS A 16 -11.42 -16.87 27.52
CA HIS A 16 -10.16 -16.47 26.87
C HIS A 16 -10.39 -15.48 25.74
N LYS A 17 -11.37 -15.72 24.87
CA LYS A 17 -11.75 -14.76 23.82
C LYS A 17 -12.17 -13.40 24.39
N ALA A 18 -12.97 -13.38 25.41
CA ALA A 18 -13.40 -12.14 26.07
C ALA A 18 -12.21 -11.39 26.68
N SER A 19 -11.31 -12.09 27.35
CA SER A 19 -10.07 -11.51 27.91
C SER A 19 -9.21 -10.86 26.82
N THR A 20 -9.00 -11.54 25.70
CA THR A 20 -8.24 -11.00 24.57
C THR A 20 -8.84 -9.69 24.05
N LEU A 21 -10.16 -9.60 23.93
CA LEU A 21 -10.83 -8.36 23.54
C LEU A 21 -10.66 -7.24 24.56
N VAL A 22 -10.76 -7.56 25.86
CA VAL A 22 -10.55 -6.59 26.95
C VAL A 22 -9.10 -6.08 26.94
N GLU A 23 -8.13 -6.95 26.74
CA GLU A 23 -6.71 -6.57 26.60
C GLU A 23 -6.44 -5.68 25.40
N ALA A 24 -7.20 -5.81 24.31
CA ALA A 24 -7.07 -4.96 23.11
C ALA A 24 -7.64 -3.54 23.32
N LEU A 25 -8.61 -3.34 24.22
CA LEU A 25 -9.31 -2.06 24.40
C LEU A 25 -8.40 -0.84 24.65
N PRO A 26 -7.34 -0.90 25.48
CA PRO A 26 -6.44 0.24 25.70
C PRO A 26 -5.74 0.67 24.40
N TYR A 27 -5.37 -0.29 23.57
CA TYR A 27 -4.70 -0.02 22.27
C TYR A 27 -5.70 0.58 21.26
N ILE A 28 -6.90 0.03 21.18
CA ILE A 28 -7.98 0.57 20.35
C ILE A 28 -8.25 2.03 20.72
N ARG A 29 -8.46 2.32 22.03
CA ARG A 29 -8.68 3.69 22.51
C ARG A 29 -7.52 4.62 22.21
N LYS A 30 -6.28 4.15 22.38
CA LYS A 30 -5.06 4.93 22.11
C LYS A 30 -4.93 5.35 20.65
N HIS A 31 -5.40 4.52 19.72
CA HIS A 31 -5.22 4.71 18.28
C HIS A 31 -6.49 5.13 17.55
N SER A 32 -7.65 5.10 18.20
CA SER A 32 -8.90 5.59 17.62
C SER A 32 -8.78 7.06 17.17
N GLY A 33 -9.29 7.38 15.99
CA GLY A 33 -9.21 8.70 15.36
C GLY A 33 -7.86 9.02 14.72
N LYS A 34 -6.85 8.15 14.83
CA LYS A 34 -5.51 8.41 14.27
C LYS A 34 -5.39 7.93 12.82
N ASN A 35 -4.65 8.71 12.04
CA ASN A 35 -4.23 8.32 10.69
C ASN A 35 -2.98 7.43 10.82
N ILE A 36 -3.05 6.20 10.31
CA ILE A 36 -1.94 5.23 10.35
C ILE A 36 -1.59 4.82 8.92
N VAL A 37 -0.35 5.11 8.51
CA VAL A 37 0.17 4.70 7.22
C VAL A 37 0.67 3.26 7.30
N ILE A 38 0.17 2.42 6.40
CA ILE A 38 0.47 0.98 6.34
C ILE A 38 1.09 0.68 4.98
N LYS A 39 2.37 0.28 4.97
CA LYS A 39 3.04 -0.16 3.75
C LYS A 39 2.62 -1.59 3.41
N TYR A 40 1.97 -1.75 2.26
CA TYR A 40 1.59 -3.05 1.72
C TYR A 40 2.49 -3.40 0.53
N GLY A 41 3.29 -4.43 0.65
CA GLY A 41 4.28 -4.71 -0.37
C GLY A 41 4.69 -6.17 -0.50
N GLY A 42 5.49 -6.42 -1.51
CA GLY A 42 6.23 -7.64 -1.72
C GLY A 42 5.39 -8.91 -1.79
N HIS A 43 5.75 -9.86 -0.96
CA HIS A 43 5.18 -11.20 -0.95
C HIS A 43 3.68 -11.25 -0.58
N ALA A 44 3.23 -10.35 0.30
CA ALA A 44 1.83 -10.33 0.76
C ALA A 44 0.84 -10.02 -0.37
N MET A 45 1.25 -9.24 -1.38
CA MET A 45 0.41 -8.96 -2.56
C MET A 45 0.36 -10.13 -3.56
N GLY A 46 1.32 -11.06 -3.50
CA GLY A 46 1.41 -12.22 -4.41
C GLY A 46 0.63 -13.45 -3.93
N ASP A 47 0.23 -13.49 -2.67
CA ASP A 47 -0.50 -14.60 -2.06
C ASP A 47 -1.97 -14.22 -1.79
N ALA A 48 -2.89 -14.98 -2.37
CA ALA A 48 -4.33 -14.69 -2.25
C ALA A 48 -4.87 -14.83 -0.81
N LYS A 49 -4.30 -15.71 0.01
CA LYS A 49 -4.71 -15.87 1.42
C LYS A 49 -4.24 -14.69 2.25
N LEU A 50 -2.98 -14.26 2.06
CA LEU A 50 -2.41 -13.10 2.74
C LEU A 50 -3.13 -11.82 2.32
N ALA A 51 -3.45 -11.65 1.02
CA ALA A 51 -4.21 -10.51 0.54
C ALA A 51 -5.61 -10.43 1.17
N LYS A 52 -6.31 -11.57 1.30
CA LYS A 52 -7.62 -11.63 1.96
C LYS A 52 -7.53 -11.34 3.45
N SER A 53 -6.50 -11.84 4.14
CA SER A 53 -6.26 -11.54 5.56
C SER A 53 -5.98 -10.06 5.75
N PHE A 54 -5.06 -9.51 4.96
CA PHE A 54 -4.73 -8.08 4.98
C PHE A 54 -5.97 -7.19 4.80
N SER A 55 -6.82 -7.49 3.82
CA SER A 55 -8.04 -6.71 3.58
C SER A 55 -9.00 -6.73 4.77
N LYS A 56 -9.13 -7.88 5.44
CA LYS A 56 -9.91 -7.99 6.69
C LYS A 56 -9.31 -7.17 7.84
N ASP A 57 -7.98 -7.21 7.97
CA ASP A 57 -7.28 -6.48 9.02
C ASP A 57 -7.43 -4.96 8.81
N ILE A 58 -7.34 -4.48 7.56
CA ILE A 58 -7.60 -3.07 7.22
C ILE A 58 -9.05 -2.68 7.53
N GLY A 59 -10.02 -3.52 7.18
CA GLY A 59 -11.43 -3.31 7.51
C GLY A 59 -11.63 -3.23 9.04
N LEU A 60 -11.04 -4.16 9.78
CA LEU A 60 -11.10 -4.16 11.25
C LEU A 60 -10.51 -2.87 11.86
N LEU A 61 -9.35 -2.39 11.36
CA LEU A 61 -8.77 -1.15 11.84
C LEU A 61 -9.72 0.04 11.64
N LYS A 62 -10.42 0.11 10.50
CA LYS A 62 -11.41 1.16 10.25
C LYS A 62 -12.61 1.03 11.20
N GLU A 63 -13.14 -0.17 11.42
CA GLU A 63 -14.27 -0.42 12.32
C GLU A 63 -13.97 -0.03 13.78
N VAL A 64 -12.74 -0.18 14.24
CA VAL A 64 -12.33 0.26 15.57
C VAL A 64 -11.95 1.74 15.65
N GLY A 65 -12.24 2.52 14.60
CA GLY A 65 -12.09 3.97 14.58
C GLY A 65 -10.69 4.48 14.18
N ILE A 66 -9.82 3.64 13.66
CA ILE A 66 -8.54 4.04 13.08
C ILE A 66 -8.76 4.44 11.62
N ASN A 67 -7.98 5.39 11.10
CA ASN A 67 -7.95 5.76 9.69
C ASN A 67 -6.74 5.13 9.00
N PRO A 68 -6.85 3.93 8.42
CA PRO A 68 -5.73 3.28 7.75
C PRO A 68 -5.50 3.90 6.37
N ILE A 69 -4.26 4.27 6.08
CA ILE A 69 -3.80 4.77 4.78
C ILE A 69 -2.84 3.73 4.21
N VAL A 70 -3.31 2.96 3.24
CA VAL A 70 -2.50 1.88 2.64
C VAL A 70 -1.64 2.45 1.51
N VAL A 71 -0.32 2.28 1.64
CA VAL A 71 0.65 2.63 0.58
C VAL A 71 1.23 1.35 0.01
N HIS A 72 1.04 1.13 -1.28
CA HIS A 72 1.50 -0.09 -1.95
C HIS A 72 2.57 0.19 -3.01
N GLY A 73 3.41 -0.80 -3.25
CA GLY A 73 4.31 -0.88 -4.39
C GLY A 73 3.78 -1.84 -5.47
N GLY A 74 4.67 -2.32 -6.34
CA GLY A 74 4.30 -3.26 -7.41
C GLY A 74 5.48 -3.64 -8.31
N GLY A 75 6.72 -3.51 -7.82
CA GLY A 75 7.92 -3.81 -8.61
C GLY A 75 7.91 -5.18 -9.29
N PRO A 76 7.60 -6.28 -8.58
CA PRO A 76 7.50 -7.61 -9.19
C PRO A 76 6.43 -7.71 -10.28
N GLN A 77 5.27 -7.08 -10.06
CA GLN A 77 4.16 -7.08 -11.03
C GLN A 77 4.50 -6.28 -12.28
N ILE A 78 5.13 -5.11 -12.11
CA ILE A 78 5.66 -4.31 -13.22
C ILE A 78 6.67 -5.13 -14.03
N GLY A 79 7.65 -5.77 -13.36
CA GLY A 79 8.65 -6.62 -14.01
C GLY A 79 8.03 -7.76 -14.80
N LYS A 80 7.00 -8.41 -14.26
CA LYS A 80 6.24 -9.47 -14.92
C LYS A 80 5.51 -8.96 -16.17
N MET A 81 4.88 -7.77 -16.09
CA MET A 81 4.17 -7.17 -17.21
C MET A 81 5.13 -6.75 -18.33
N LEU A 82 6.25 -6.11 -17.99
CA LEU A 82 7.30 -5.74 -18.96
C LEU A 82 7.83 -6.97 -19.69
N LYS A 83 8.15 -8.05 -18.96
CA LYS A 83 8.58 -9.33 -19.54
C LYS A 83 7.52 -9.91 -20.49
N LYS A 84 6.24 -9.86 -20.13
CA LYS A 84 5.13 -10.33 -20.98
C LYS A 84 5.03 -9.53 -22.30
N LYS A 85 5.35 -8.24 -22.25
CA LYS A 85 5.36 -7.34 -23.40
C LYS A 85 6.71 -7.31 -24.16
N ASN A 86 7.67 -8.17 -23.78
CA ASN A 86 9.03 -8.22 -24.33
C ASN A 86 9.82 -6.92 -24.19
N ILE A 87 9.52 -6.11 -23.18
CA ILE A 87 10.23 -4.85 -22.89
C ILE A 87 11.34 -5.14 -21.87
N LYS A 88 12.55 -4.70 -22.19
CA LYS A 88 13.69 -4.83 -21.29
C LYS A 88 13.53 -3.87 -20.11
N SER A 89 13.88 -4.35 -18.93
CA SER A 89 13.86 -3.56 -17.70
C SER A 89 15.26 -3.42 -17.16
N ASN A 90 15.78 -2.21 -17.18
CA ASN A 90 17.10 -1.87 -16.68
C ASN A 90 16.95 -1.13 -15.34
N PHE A 91 17.95 -1.30 -14.47
CA PHE A 91 18.03 -0.61 -13.18
C PHE A 91 19.38 0.08 -13.05
N ILE A 92 19.38 1.29 -12.52
CA ILE A 92 20.58 2.04 -12.15
C ILE A 92 20.39 2.45 -10.69
N GLU A 93 21.32 2.10 -9.83
CA GLU A 93 21.26 2.36 -8.37
C GLU A 93 19.93 1.94 -7.70
N GLY A 94 19.35 0.85 -8.16
CA GLY A 94 18.07 0.34 -7.64
C GLY A 94 16.83 1.05 -8.20
N LEU A 95 16.99 2.07 -9.04
CA LEU A 95 15.92 2.77 -9.72
C LEU A 95 15.72 2.20 -11.12
N ARG A 96 14.47 1.99 -11.51
CA ARG A 96 14.14 1.51 -12.85
C ARG A 96 14.28 2.62 -13.87
N VAL A 97 15.09 2.39 -14.90
CA VAL A 97 15.10 3.26 -16.08
C VAL A 97 13.72 3.16 -16.73
N THR A 98 13.01 4.28 -16.80
CA THR A 98 11.58 4.33 -17.12
C THR A 98 11.34 5.28 -18.31
N ASP A 99 11.35 4.74 -19.51
CA ASP A 99 11.02 5.48 -20.73
C ASP A 99 9.49 5.69 -20.87
N SER A 100 9.08 6.32 -21.96
CA SER A 100 7.68 6.65 -22.24
C SER A 100 6.78 5.43 -22.43
N GLU A 101 7.30 4.28 -22.83
CA GLU A 101 6.55 3.04 -22.92
C GLU A 101 6.45 2.36 -21.57
N THR A 102 7.56 2.31 -20.86
CA THR A 102 7.63 1.73 -19.51
C THR A 102 6.74 2.45 -18.51
N VAL A 103 6.68 3.81 -18.53
CA VAL A 103 5.84 4.57 -17.59
C VAL A 103 4.35 4.27 -17.76
N LYS A 104 3.88 4.04 -18.98
CA LYS A 104 2.47 3.63 -19.24
C LYS A 104 2.16 2.28 -18.62
N ILE A 105 3.11 1.35 -18.67
CA ILE A 105 2.96 0.03 -18.03
C ILE A 105 3.00 0.15 -16.50
N VAL A 106 3.86 0.99 -15.97
CA VAL A 106 3.92 1.29 -14.54
C VAL A 106 2.57 1.84 -14.06
N GLU A 107 2.00 2.81 -14.78
CA GLU A 107 0.66 3.36 -14.46
C GLU A 107 -0.43 2.28 -14.55
N GLU A 108 -0.44 1.48 -15.64
CA GLU A 108 -1.41 0.40 -15.82
C GLU A 108 -1.37 -0.57 -14.63
N VAL A 109 -0.18 -1.04 -14.26
CA VAL A 109 0.00 -2.02 -13.17
C VAL A 109 -0.31 -1.41 -11.80
N LEU A 110 0.25 -0.24 -11.48
CA LEU A 110 0.10 0.32 -10.14
C LEU A 110 -1.30 0.92 -9.90
N ALA A 111 -1.77 1.77 -10.83
CA ALA A 111 -3.00 2.53 -10.61
C ALA A 111 -4.26 1.74 -11.01
N LYS A 112 -4.21 0.96 -12.10
CA LYS A 112 -5.41 0.28 -12.62
C LYS A 112 -5.54 -1.16 -12.14
N GLU A 113 -4.44 -1.92 -12.05
CA GLU A 113 -4.53 -3.31 -11.59
C GLU A 113 -4.43 -3.43 -10.07
N ILE A 114 -3.29 -3.02 -9.48
CA ILE A 114 -3.00 -3.27 -8.05
C ILE A 114 -3.90 -2.40 -7.16
N ASN A 115 -3.95 -1.09 -7.40
CA ASN A 115 -4.74 -0.17 -6.59
C ASN A 115 -6.23 -0.57 -6.63
N THR A 116 -6.79 -0.79 -7.82
CA THR A 116 -8.19 -1.20 -7.99
C THR A 116 -8.48 -2.53 -7.28
N LYS A 117 -7.55 -3.49 -7.36
CA LYS A 117 -7.71 -4.77 -6.67
C LYS A 117 -7.70 -4.62 -5.16
N ILE A 118 -6.77 -3.86 -4.59
CA ILE A 118 -6.72 -3.60 -3.13
C ILE A 118 -8.01 -2.95 -2.65
N VAL A 119 -8.48 -1.91 -3.35
CA VAL A 119 -9.75 -1.23 -3.06
C VAL A 119 -10.92 -2.20 -3.10
N SER A 120 -11.02 -3.03 -4.15
CA SER A 120 -12.06 -4.04 -4.30
C SER A 120 -12.01 -5.07 -3.17
N ASP A 121 -10.83 -5.57 -2.83
CA ASP A 121 -10.66 -6.60 -1.80
C ASP A 121 -11.05 -6.07 -0.40
N ILE A 122 -10.69 -4.81 -0.07
CA ILE A 122 -11.10 -4.17 1.19
C ILE A 122 -12.62 -3.93 1.21
N ASN A 123 -13.20 -3.44 0.11
CA ASN A 123 -14.63 -3.18 0.02
C ASN A 123 -15.45 -4.47 0.08
N ALA A 124 -14.93 -5.57 -0.42
CA ALA A 124 -15.57 -6.90 -0.29
C ALA A 124 -15.63 -7.42 1.17
N THR A 125 -14.87 -6.82 2.08
CA THR A 125 -14.94 -7.12 3.53
C THR A 125 -15.84 -6.16 4.33
N GLY A 126 -16.58 -5.28 3.65
CA GLY A 126 -17.45 -4.27 4.26
C GLY A 126 -16.82 -2.88 4.40
N GLY A 127 -15.57 -2.70 3.95
CA GLY A 127 -14.89 -1.40 3.96
C GLY A 127 -15.45 -0.41 2.93
N LYS A 128 -14.98 0.84 3.02
CA LYS A 128 -15.28 1.93 2.06
C LYS A 128 -14.00 2.54 1.51
N ALA A 129 -13.04 1.69 1.13
CA ALA A 129 -11.77 2.13 0.61
C ALA A 129 -11.92 2.89 -0.72
N LYS A 130 -11.09 3.93 -0.88
CA LYS A 130 -10.97 4.74 -2.09
C LYS A 130 -9.53 4.73 -2.58
N GLY A 131 -9.33 4.51 -3.88
CA GLY A 131 -8.00 4.55 -4.49
C GLY A 131 -7.56 5.98 -4.78
N LEU A 132 -6.30 6.28 -4.45
CA LEU A 132 -5.67 7.58 -4.69
C LEU A 132 -4.36 7.39 -5.45
N PRO A 133 -4.39 7.26 -6.80
CA PRO A 133 -3.16 7.22 -7.59
C PRO A 133 -2.42 8.57 -7.50
N GLY A 134 -1.13 8.53 -7.12
CA GLY A 134 -0.35 9.73 -6.82
C GLY A 134 -0.21 10.75 -7.97
N HIS A 135 -0.33 10.29 -9.22
CA HIS A 135 -0.28 11.15 -10.41
C HIS A 135 -1.61 11.84 -10.73
N GLN A 136 -2.68 11.50 -10.03
CA GLN A 136 -4.01 12.06 -10.27
C GLN A 136 -4.31 13.23 -9.34
N GLN A 137 -5.10 14.18 -9.81
CA GLN A 137 -5.60 15.34 -9.06
C GLN A 137 -4.52 16.22 -8.43
N GLY A 138 -3.25 16.10 -8.87
CA GLY A 138 -2.15 16.83 -8.25
C GLY A 138 -1.74 16.32 -6.86
N LEU A 139 -2.12 15.08 -6.50
CA LEU A 139 -1.85 14.52 -5.19
C LEU A 139 -0.36 14.50 -4.84
N ILE A 140 0.49 14.10 -5.79
CA ILE A 140 1.95 14.10 -5.62
C ILE A 140 2.58 14.89 -6.75
N SER A 141 3.27 15.98 -6.40
CA SER A 141 4.15 16.72 -7.30
C SER A 141 5.57 16.18 -7.19
N ALA A 142 6.30 16.17 -8.30
CA ALA A 142 7.67 15.65 -8.33
C ALA A 142 8.53 16.41 -9.33
N GLU A 143 9.81 16.53 -9.04
CA GLU A 143 10.85 16.98 -9.96
C GLU A 143 11.55 15.81 -10.59
N LYS A 144 12.05 15.97 -11.83
CA LYS A 144 12.83 14.94 -12.50
C LYS A 144 14.07 14.60 -11.67
N LEU A 145 14.30 13.31 -11.41
CA LEU A 145 15.49 12.87 -10.71
C LEU A 145 16.65 12.75 -11.70
N GLU A 146 17.73 13.45 -11.41
CA GLU A 146 18.98 13.41 -12.12
C GLU A 146 20.04 12.72 -11.25
N ILE A 147 20.76 11.75 -11.82
CA ILE A 147 21.84 11.04 -11.14
C ILE A 147 23.14 11.33 -11.89
N MET A 148 24.17 11.71 -11.15
CA MET A 148 25.53 11.84 -11.64
C MET A 148 26.25 10.50 -11.43
N SER A 149 26.82 9.91 -12.47
CA SER A 149 27.69 8.73 -12.33
C SER A 149 29.13 9.20 -12.22
N ASP A 150 29.83 8.82 -11.15
CA ASP A 150 31.27 8.85 -11.07
C ASP A 150 31.82 7.68 -11.90
N GLU A 151 32.23 7.93 -13.15
CA GLU A 151 33.10 6.99 -13.84
C GLU A 151 34.50 7.18 -13.26
N SER A 152 34.95 6.23 -12.47
CA SER A 152 36.22 6.22 -11.73
C SER A 152 37.48 6.31 -12.60
N ASP A 153 37.40 6.23 -13.90
CA ASP A 153 38.52 6.25 -14.85
C ASP A 153 38.61 7.51 -15.75
N SER A 154 37.60 8.33 -15.76
CA SER A 154 37.64 9.61 -16.49
C SER A 154 36.94 10.66 -15.64
N ASN A 155 37.62 11.77 -15.32
CA ASN A 155 37.05 12.93 -14.60
C ASN A 155 35.86 13.59 -15.34
N ILE A 156 34.96 12.78 -15.94
CA ILE A 156 33.79 13.23 -16.70
C ILE A 156 32.55 12.73 -15.94
N GLU A 157 31.93 13.61 -15.21
CA GLU A 157 30.59 13.40 -14.64
C GLU A 157 29.60 13.23 -15.78
N LYS A 158 28.94 12.08 -15.88
CA LYS A 158 27.93 11.80 -16.89
C LYS A 158 26.55 11.84 -16.23
N LEU A 159 25.71 12.74 -16.70
CA LEU A 159 24.30 12.78 -16.33
C LEU A 159 23.58 11.54 -16.86
N LEU A 160 23.04 10.71 -15.98
CA LEU A 160 22.26 9.54 -16.33
C LEU A 160 20.78 9.90 -16.43
N ASP A 161 20.22 9.78 -17.61
CA ASP A 161 18.77 9.97 -17.82
C ASP A 161 18.01 8.69 -17.46
N LEU A 162 17.29 8.73 -16.34
CA LEU A 162 16.42 7.64 -15.90
C LEU A 162 15.04 7.68 -16.55
N GLY A 163 14.75 8.67 -17.39
CA GLY A 163 13.43 8.88 -17.99
C GLY A 163 12.43 9.45 -16.99
N PHE A 164 11.26 8.82 -16.88
CA PHE A 164 10.17 9.25 -15.98
C PHE A 164 10.39 8.76 -14.54
N VAL A 165 11.49 9.17 -13.95
CA VAL A 165 11.81 8.95 -12.52
C VAL A 165 11.91 10.31 -11.86
N GLY A 166 11.18 10.48 -10.76
CA GLY A 166 11.07 11.75 -10.06
C GLY A 166 11.29 11.62 -8.55
N LYS A 167 11.72 12.73 -7.97
CA LYS A 167 11.78 12.95 -6.53
C LYS A 167 10.52 13.70 -6.12
N PRO A 168 9.68 13.18 -5.20
CA PRO A 168 8.53 13.91 -4.69
C PRO A 168 8.95 15.22 -4.05
N THR A 169 8.27 16.32 -4.39
CA THR A 169 8.53 17.67 -3.86
C THR A 169 7.39 18.17 -3.01
N ASP A 170 6.15 17.76 -3.31
CA ASP A 170 4.97 18.16 -2.55
C ASP A 170 3.88 17.07 -2.58
N ILE A 171 3.05 17.06 -1.55
CA ILE A 171 1.89 16.16 -1.43
C ILE A 171 0.69 16.97 -0.97
N ASP A 172 -0.40 16.96 -1.74
CA ASP A 172 -1.65 17.59 -1.34
C ASP A 172 -2.36 16.76 -0.27
N SER A 173 -2.09 17.08 1.00
CA SER A 173 -2.71 16.40 2.14
C SER A 173 -4.22 16.65 2.23
N ILE A 174 -4.75 17.73 1.66
CA ILE A 174 -6.18 18.07 1.69
C ILE A 174 -7.00 16.97 0.99
N ILE A 175 -6.49 16.43 -0.12
CA ILE A 175 -7.13 15.32 -0.84
C ILE A 175 -7.23 14.08 0.06
N ILE A 176 -6.16 13.78 0.81
CA ILE A 176 -6.11 12.63 1.72
C ILE A 176 -7.08 12.84 2.89
N GLU A 177 -7.03 14.03 3.54
CA GLU A 177 -7.87 14.37 4.68
C GLU A 177 -9.36 14.36 4.30
N LYS A 178 -9.72 14.91 3.13
CA LYS A 178 -11.07 14.83 2.61
C LYS A 178 -11.51 13.39 2.38
N THR A 179 -10.65 12.55 1.82
CA THR A 179 -10.98 11.14 1.60
C THR A 179 -11.20 10.39 2.91
N ILE A 180 -10.43 10.72 3.97
CA ILE A 180 -10.60 10.15 5.32
C ILE A 180 -11.94 10.59 5.94
N SER A 181 -12.33 11.85 5.75
CA SER A 181 -13.57 12.40 6.31
C SER A 181 -14.83 11.90 5.58
N ASP A 182 -14.72 11.57 4.31
CA ASP A 182 -15.83 11.03 3.51
C ASP A 182 -16.19 9.56 3.84
N GLY A 183 -15.42 8.90 4.67
CA GLY A 183 -15.75 7.56 5.14
C GLY A 183 -14.68 6.56 5.30
#